data_6bc64ace6326790a0a8aef8a0e36bb53
#
_entry.id   6bc64ace6326790a0a8aef8a0e36bb53
#
_cell.length_a   1.000
_cell.length_b   1.000
_cell.length_c   1.000
_cell.angle_alpha   90.00
_cell.angle_beta   90.00
_cell.angle_gamma   90.00
#
_symmetry.space_group_name_H-M   'P 1'
#
loop_
_entity.id
_entity.type
_entity.pdbx_description
1 polymer ?
#
loop_
_entity_poly.entity_id
_entity_poly.type
_entity_poly.pdbx_seq_one_letter_code
_entity_poly.pdbx_strand_id
1 'polypeptide(L)'
;MFRKFLKWLALGLCAAWLSGCGTVSTIGKLEDGAASEAGRMWDRWIEGNGDIAVATTWERKVAKGVTTGDIEQILRQVASERNMKDVGTLPLSKELEARTGQKQKFLQVYSFCTPTTARRMVDFSPHMAAYLPCRITVVEKEDGLWMYTLNMDMMIKMGRKLPSPLKEEAKAVRDTIWEMMERGSKGEI
;
A
#
# COMPACT_ATOMS: atom_id res chain seq x y z
N MET A 1 22.65 28.42 38.32
CA MET A 1 21.37 28.76 37.69
C MET A 1 21.52 29.19 36.23
N PHE A 2 22.45 30.04 35.90
CA PHE A 2 22.66 30.57 34.52
C PHE A 2 22.94 29.53 33.43
N ARG A 3 23.74 28.46 33.71
CA ARG A 3 24.01 27.38 32.74
C ARG A 3 22.78 26.50 32.37
N LYS A 4 21.82 26.37 33.30
CA LYS A 4 20.58 25.64 33.03
C LYS A 4 19.64 26.50 32.14
N PHE A 5 19.56 27.78 32.43
CA PHE A 5 18.78 28.75 31.63
C PHE A 5 19.28 28.83 30.17
N LEU A 6 20.59 28.90 29.97
CA LEU A 6 21.21 28.92 28.64
C LEU A 6 20.93 27.64 27.81
N LYS A 7 20.89 26.46 28.48
CA LYS A 7 20.53 25.19 27.82
C LYS A 7 19.07 25.16 27.38
N TRP A 8 18.15 25.70 28.19
CA TRP A 8 16.73 25.78 27.83
C TRP A 8 16.46 26.80 26.71
N LEU A 9 17.23 27.90 26.70
CA LEU A 9 17.18 28.90 25.62
C LEU A 9 17.74 28.36 24.31
N ALA A 10 18.82 27.59 24.35
CA ALA A 10 19.38 26.93 23.16
C ALA A 10 18.44 25.84 22.60
N LEU A 11 17.79 25.03 23.47
CA LEU A 11 16.76 24.06 23.07
C LEU A 11 15.52 24.74 22.47
N GLY A 12 15.08 25.85 23.03
CA GLY A 12 13.96 26.64 22.51
C GLY A 12 14.27 27.27 21.14
N LEU A 13 15.48 27.79 20.95
CA LEU A 13 15.93 28.32 19.65
C LEU A 13 16.09 27.25 18.58
N CYS A 14 16.61 26.05 18.91
CA CYS A 14 16.67 24.93 17.97
C CYS A 14 15.27 24.45 17.55
N ALA A 15 14.32 24.40 18.47
CA ALA A 15 12.92 24.06 18.14
C ALA A 15 12.26 25.10 17.21
N ALA A 16 12.55 26.38 17.38
CA ALA A 16 12.04 27.43 16.54
C ALA A 16 12.61 27.44 15.10
N TRP A 17 13.85 26.95 14.92
CA TRP A 17 14.46 26.83 13.59
C TRP A 17 13.94 25.62 12.80
N LEU A 18 13.42 24.59 13.47
CA LEU A 18 12.80 23.41 12.83
C LEU A 18 11.35 23.65 12.41
N SER A 19 10.69 24.67 12.95
CA SER A 19 9.35 25.09 12.56
C SER A 19 9.37 26.11 11.43
N GLY A 20 10.00 25.78 10.29
CA GLY A 20 9.82 26.56 9.07
C GLY A 20 8.32 26.64 8.75
N CYS A 21 7.79 27.83 8.47
CA CYS A 21 6.38 28.09 8.17
C CYS A 21 5.78 27.11 7.13
N GLY A 22 6.62 26.54 6.24
CA GLY A 22 6.24 25.52 5.29
C GLY A 22 5.85 24.16 5.90
N THR A 23 6.58 23.70 6.94
CA THR A 23 6.33 22.41 7.59
C THR A 23 4.99 22.43 8.33
N VAL A 24 4.72 23.45 9.12
CA VAL A 24 3.46 23.60 9.87
C VAL A 24 2.27 23.69 8.90
N SER A 25 2.39 24.49 7.85
CA SER A 25 1.34 24.62 6.84
C SER A 25 1.08 23.31 6.08
N THR A 26 2.11 22.49 5.85
CA THR A 26 1.98 21.20 5.18
C THR A 26 1.29 20.17 6.08
N ILE A 27 1.67 20.10 7.36
CA ILE A 27 1.04 19.19 8.34
C ILE A 27 -0.47 19.43 8.42
N GLY A 28 -0.90 20.70 8.42
CA GLY A 28 -2.33 21.06 8.43
C GLY A 28 -3.11 20.65 7.17
N LYS A 29 -2.41 20.29 6.08
CA LYS A 29 -3.01 19.84 4.80
C LYS A 29 -3.06 18.33 4.67
N LEU A 30 -2.46 17.58 5.60
CA LEU A 30 -2.47 16.12 5.57
C LEU A 30 -3.84 15.56 5.95
N GLU A 31 -4.13 14.36 5.49
CA GLU A 31 -5.34 13.65 5.84
C GLU A 31 -5.35 13.26 7.33
N ASP A 32 -6.54 13.11 7.90
CA ASP A 32 -6.70 12.68 9.28
C ASP A 32 -6.10 11.27 9.48
N GLY A 33 -5.31 11.12 10.54
CA GLY A 33 -4.60 9.87 10.81
C GLY A 33 -3.20 9.76 10.18
N ALA A 34 -2.70 10.80 9.50
CA ALA A 34 -1.36 10.81 8.90
C ALA A 34 -0.25 10.48 9.91
N ALA A 35 -0.30 11.08 11.10
CA ALA A 35 0.71 10.84 12.13
C ALA A 35 0.70 9.39 12.64
N SER A 36 -0.50 8.80 12.83
CA SER A 36 -0.60 7.41 13.26
C SER A 36 -0.14 6.43 12.17
N GLU A 37 -0.39 6.75 10.89
CA GLU A 37 0.10 5.94 9.78
C GLU A 37 1.63 6.01 9.66
N ALA A 38 2.21 7.20 9.80
CA ALA A 38 3.66 7.39 9.84
C ALA A 38 4.30 6.59 10.98
N GLY A 39 3.68 6.58 12.17
CA GLY A 39 4.11 5.77 13.31
C GLY A 39 4.09 4.27 12.99
N ARG A 40 2.98 3.75 12.45
CA ARG A 40 2.90 2.34 12.03
C ARG A 40 3.93 1.96 10.97
N MET A 41 4.16 2.82 10.00
CA MET A 41 5.21 2.59 8.99
C MET A 41 6.59 2.56 9.61
N TRP A 42 6.87 3.46 10.56
CA TRP A 42 8.14 3.48 11.29
C TRP A 42 8.36 2.20 12.08
N ASP A 43 7.34 1.75 12.85
CA ASP A 43 7.40 0.53 13.63
C ASP A 43 7.67 -0.68 12.72
N ARG A 44 6.94 -0.81 11.63
CA ARG A 44 7.14 -1.89 10.63
C ARG A 44 8.51 -1.82 9.95
N TRP A 45 9.05 -0.63 9.73
CA TRP A 45 10.39 -0.47 9.17
C TRP A 45 11.46 -0.98 10.14
N ILE A 46 11.30 -0.69 11.43
CA ILE A 46 12.19 -1.21 12.48
C ILE A 46 12.05 -2.74 12.60
N GLU A 47 10.83 -3.27 12.67
CA GLU A 47 10.56 -4.71 12.72
C GLU A 47 11.14 -5.45 11.50
N GLY A 48 11.09 -4.81 10.34
CA GLY A 48 11.65 -5.30 9.07
C GLY A 48 13.17 -5.08 8.93
N ASN A 49 13.88 -4.67 10.00
CA ASN A 49 15.33 -4.38 9.96
C ASN A 49 15.71 -3.35 8.88
N GLY A 50 14.89 -2.33 8.67
CA GLY A 50 15.13 -1.28 7.70
C GLY A 50 14.60 -1.60 6.28
N ASP A 51 13.89 -2.69 6.09
CA ASP A 51 13.26 -2.99 4.80
C ASP A 51 12.05 -2.09 4.55
N ILE A 52 12.18 -1.19 3.58
CA ILE A 52 11.11 -0.27 3.20
C ILE A 52 9.89 -1.01 2.61
N ALA A 53 10.08 -2.17 1.99
CA ALA A 53 8.98 -2.94 1.47
C ALA A 53 8.07 -3.45 2.60
N VAL A 54 8.62 -3.88 3.73
CA VAL A 54 7.85 -4.27 4.92
C VAL A 54 7.02 -3.09 5.44
N ALA A 55 7.59 -1.89 5.49
CA ALA A 55 6.91 -0.69 5.98
C ALA A 55 5.74 -0.24 5.09
N THR A 56 5.86 -0.45 3.78
CA THR A 56 4.97 0.17 2.77
C THR A 56 3.99 -0.81 2.10
N THR A 57 3.95 -2.07 2.54
CA THR A 57 3.07 -3.09 1.96
C THR A 57 2.13 -3.71 2.99
N TRP A 58 1.01 -4.22 2.51
CA TRP A 58 0.18 -5.18 3.22
C TRP A 58 0.52 -6.59 2.75
N GLU A 59 0.48 -7.53 3.67
CA GLU A 59 0.72 -8.94 3.39
C GLU A 59 -0.31 -9.84 4.05
N ARG A 60 -0.57 -11.00 3.44
CA ARG A 60 -1.39 -12.07 3.99
C ARG A 60 -0.78 -13.42 3.65
N LYS A 61 -0.63 -14.26 4.67
CA LYS A 61 -0.34 -15.67 4.45
C LYS A 61 -1.60 -16.37 3.97
N VAL A 62 -1.48 -17.17 2.93
CA VAL A 62 -2.60 -17.94 2.38
C VAL A 62 -2.86 -19.17 3.25
N ALA A 63 -4.13 -19.47 3.50
CA ALA A 63 -4.54 -20.62 4.27
C ALA A 63 -4.13 -21.95 3.59
N LYS A 64 -3.84 -22.95 4.41
CA LYS A 64 -3.45 -24.27 3.91
C LYS A 64 -4.57 -24.88 3.06
N GLY A 65 -4.21 -25.36 1.88
CA GLY A 65 -5.16 -25.99 0.94
C GLY A 65 -5.74 -25.03 -0.10
N VAL A 66 -5.62 -23.71 0.08
CA VAL A 66 -6.00 -22.73 -0.94
C VAL A 66 -4.96 -22.72 -2.05
N THR A 67 -5.40 -22.91 -3.28
CA THR A 67 -4.54 -22.95 -4.46
C THR A 67 -4.39 -21.58 -5.12
N THR A 68 -3.39 -21.44 -5.99
CA THR A 68 -3.23 -20.21 -6.81
C THR A 68 -4.41 -19.96 -7.74
N GLY A 69 -5.09 -21.04 -8.19
CA GLY A 69 -6.31 -20.95 -8.99
C GLY A 69 -7.49 -20.41 -8.18
N ASP A 70 -7.67 -20.86 -6.94
CA ASP A 70 -8.71 -20.34 -6.04
C ASP A 70 -8.50 -18.85 -5.78
N ILE A 71 -7.26 -18.46 -5.49
CA ILE A 71 -6.91 -17.04 -5.30
C ILE A 71 -7.30 -16.22 -6.53
N GLU A 72 -6.88 -16.63 -7.72
CA GLU A 72 -7.18 -15.92 -8.96
C GLU A 72 -8.69 -15.77 -9.18
N GLN A 73 -9.45 -16.85 -8.98
CA GLN A 73 -10.90 -16.84 -9.10
C GLN A 73 -11.54 -15.83 -8.13
N ILE A 74 -11.13 -15.85 -6.86
CA ILE A 74 -11.65 -14.95 -5.82
C ILE A 74 -11.31 -13.50 -6.13
N LEU A 75 -10.07 -13.21 -6.53
CA LEU A 75 -9.67 -11.84 -6.89
C LEU A 75 -10.55 -11.28 -8.02
N ARG A 76 -10.79 -12.07 -9.07
CA ARG A 76 -11.65 -11.68 -10.21
C ARG A 76 -13.11 -11.55 -9.80
N GLN A 77 -13.59 -12.41 -8.91
CA GLN A 77 -14.95 -12.33 -8.39
C GLN A 77 -15.15 -11.03 -7.59
N VAL A 78 -14.28 -10.73 -6.62
CA VAL A 78 -14.36 -9.48 -5.83
C VAL A 78 -14.26 -8.27 -6.76
N ALA A 79 -13.38 -8.30 -7.77
CA ALA A 79 -13.28 -7.24 -8.76
C ALA A 79 -14.64 -7.00 -9.46
N SER A 80 -15.31 -8.07 -9.90
CA SER A 80 -16.61 -8.01 -10.53
C SER A 80 -17.70 -7.48 -9.59
N GLU A 81 -17.77 -7.99 -8.36
CA GLU A 81 -18.73 -7.57 -7.33
C GLU A 81 -18.60 -6.08 -6.99
N ARG A 82 -17.39 -5.54 -7.02
CA ARG A 82 -17.05 -4.15 -6.69
C ARG A 82 -16.88 -3.23 -7.90
N ASN A 83 -17.26 -3.69 -9.09
CA ASN A 83 -17.13 -2.95 -10.35
C ASN A 83 -15.71 -2.41 -10.59
N MET A 84 -14.71 -3.20 -10.21
CA MET A 84 -13.30 -2.94 -10.48
C MET A 84 -12.84 -3.79 -11.67
N LYS A 85 -12.12 -3.21 -12.63
CA LYS A 85 -11.62 -3.94 -13.79
C LYS A 85 -10.38 -4.75 -13.47
N ASP A 86 -10.36 -6.02 -13.88
CA ASP A 86 -9.13 -6.76 -14.13
C ASP A 86 -8.46 -6.18 -15.38
N VAL A 87 -7.25 -5.66 -15.23
CA VAL A 87 -6.51 -4.98 -16.31
C VAL A 87 -5.27 -5.75 -16.74
N GLY A 88 -5.05 -6.92 -16.19
CA GLY A 88 -4.02 -7.86 -16.64
C GLY A 88 -3.34 -8.64 -15.54
N THR A 89 -2.69 -9.69 -15.99
CA THR A 89 -1.92 -10.61 -15.16
C THR A 89 -0.52 -10.75 -15.72
N LEU A 90 0.49 -10.70 -14.86
CA LEU A 90 1.90 -10.91 -15.25
C LEU A 90 2.41 -12.19 -14.55
N PRO A 91 2.51 -13.34 -15.28
CA PRO A 91 2.93 -14.62 -14.73
C PRO A 91 4.46 -14.72 -14.70
N LEU A 92 5.11 -14.01 -13.77
CA LEU A 92 6.58 -13.85 -13.73
C LEU A 92 7.33 -15.19 -13.60
N SER A 93 6.82 -16.14 -12.82
CA SER A 93 7.46 -17.46 -12.72
C SER A 93 7.47 -18.19 -14.07
N LYS A 94 6.36 -18.17 -14.82
CA LYS A 94 6.27 -18.79 -16.16
C LYS A 94 7.19 -18.13 -17.18
N GLU A 95 7.25 -16.78 -17.13
CA GLU A 95 8.17 -16.02 -17.99
C GLU A 95 9.63 -16.36 -17.70
N LEU A 96 9.98 -16.51 -16.42
CA LEU A 96 11.32 -16.87 -16.01
C LEU A 96 11.66 -18.32 -16.37
N GLU A 97 10.72 -19.25 -16.19
CA GLU A 97 10.86 -20.65 -16.65
C GLU A 97 11.12 -20.74 -18.15
N ALA A 98 10.35 -19.98 -18.95
CA ALA A 98 10.52 -19.96 -20.40
C ALA A 98 11.91 -19.46 -20.83
N ARG A 99 12.50 -18.53 -20.08
CA ARG A 99 13.83 -17.94 -20.39
C ARG A 99 15.00 -18.78 -19.91
N THR A 100 14.81 -19.48 -18.77
CA THR A 100 15.93 -20.20 -18.11
C THR A 100 15.88 -21.71 -18.29
N GLY A 101 14.72 -22.25 -18.68
CA GLY A 101 14.46 -23.70 -18.71
C GLY A 101 14.40 -24.35 -17.31
N GLN A 102 14.41 -23.55 -16.25
CA GLN A 102 14.42 -24.03 -14.86
C GLN A 102 13.08 -23.74 -14.20
N LYS A 103 12.53 -24.75 -13.49
CA LYS A 103 11.30 -24.59 -12.70
C LYS A 103 11.47 -23.50 -11.65
N GLN A 104 10.48 -22.65 -11.50
CA GLN A 104 10.46 -21.54 -10.57
C GLN A 104 9.38 -21.72 -9.51
N LYS A 105 9.59 -21.14 -8.32
CA LYS A 105 8.53 -20.95 -7.34
C LYS A 105 7.49 -19.98 -7.89
N PHE A 106 6.23 -20.19 -7.53
CA PHE A 106 5.15 -19.36 -8.06
C PHE A 106 5.34 -17.87 -7.73
N LEU A 107 5.25 -17.06 -8.76
CA LEU A 107 5.28 -15.61 -8.65
C LEU A 107 4.40 -15.02 -9.76
N GLN A 108 3.30 -14.37 -9.38
CA GLN A 108 2.37 -13.77 -10.33
C GLN A 108 1.79 -12.47 -9.79
N VAL A 109 1.68 -11.48 -10.66
CA VAL A 109 1.08 -10.17 -10.35
C VAL A 109 -0.28 -10.08 -11.01
N TYR A 110 -1.30 -9.73 -10.24
CA TYR A 110 -2.65 -9.41 -10.69
C TYR A 110 -2.86 -7.91 -10.60
N SER A 111 -3.45 -7.32 -11.61
CA SER A 111 -3.61 -5.88 -11.74
C SER A 111 -5.07 -5.50 -11.88
N PHE A 112 -5.52 -4.56 -11.06
CA PHE A 112 -6.91 -4.11 -10.99
C PHE A 112 -6.99 -2.58 -11.05
N CYS A 113 -8.06 -2.05 -11.63
CA CYS A 113 -8.24 -0.61 -11.73
C CYS A 113 -9.72 -0.20 -11.74
N THR A 114 -10.03 0.91 -11.08
CA THR A 114 -11.27 1.66 -11.29
C THR A 114 -10.91 2.91 -12.12
N PRO A 115 -11.06 2.89 -13.45
CA PRO A 115 -10.50 3.90 -14.35
C PRO A 115 -10.94 5.33 -14.05
N THR A 116 -12.21 5.52 -13.65
CA THR A 116 -12.75 6.83 -13.29
C THR A 116 -12.10 7.43 -12.08
N THR A 117 -11.94 6.63 -11.01
CA THR A 117 -11.23 7.05 -9.79
C THR A 117 -9.75 7.27 -10.07
N ALA A 118 -9.11 6.38 -10.85
CA ALA A 118 -7.72 6.52 -11.25
C ALA A 118 -7.47 7.84 -11.98
N ARG A 119 -8.33 8.21 -12.94
CA ARG A 119 -8.24 9.47 -13.67
C ARG A 119 -8.32 10.67 -12.71
N ARG A 120 -9.31 10.71 -11.82
CA ARG A 120 -9.47 11.76 -10.83
C ARG A 120 -8.30 11.87 -9.86
N MET A 121 -7.73 10.74 -9.44
CA MET A 121 -6.52 10.74 -8.60
C MET A 121 -5.32 11.37 -9.31
N VAL A 122 -5.12 11.06 -10.60
CA VAL A 122 -4.05 11.66 -11.42
C VAL A 122 -4.31 13.15 -11.65
N ASP A 123 -5.56 13.58 -11.87
CA ASP A 123 -5.91 15.00 -11.98
C ASP A 123 -5.65 15.77 -10.67
N PHE A 124 -5.90 15.13 -9.52
CA PHE A 124 -5.59 15.71 -8.21
C PHE A 124 -4.07 15.79 -7.98
N SER A 125 -3.32 14.79 -8.37
CA SER A 125 -1.86 14.72 -8.29
C SER A 125 -1.29 13.83 -9.39
N PRO A 126 -0.60 14.39 -10.39
CA PRO A 126 -0.02 13.62 -11.49
C PRO A 126 0.93 12.50 -11.05
N HIS A 127 1.59 12.65 -9.90
CA HIS A 127 2.47 11.62 -9.34
C HIS A 127 1.73 10.33 -8.95
N MET A 128 0.40 10.39 -8.75
CA MET A 128 -0.42 9.20 -8.49
C MET A 128 -0.43 8.22 -9.66
N ALA A 129 -0.07 8.67 -10.86
CA ALA A 129 0.09 7.79 -12.02
C ALA A 129 1.12 6.67 -11.80
N ALA A 130 2.15 6.91 -10.99
CA ALA A 130 3.19 5.92 -10.67
C ALA A 130 2.67 4.72 -9.85
N TYR A 131 1.54 4.88 -9.17
CA TYR A 131 0.93 3.83 -8.35
C TYR A 131 -0.10 2.97 -9.10
N LEU A 132 -0.41 3.33 -10.36
CA LEU A 132 -1.38 2.62 -11.19
C LEU A 132 -0.72 1.46 -11.98
N PRO A 133 -1.47 0.39 -12.20
CA PRO A 133 -2.72 -0.01 -11.54
C PRO A 133 -2.49 -0.53 -10.12
N CYS A 134 -3.55 -0.72 -9.33
CA CYS A 134 -3.46 -1.48 -8.06
C CYS A 134 -3.04 -2.91 -8.36
N ARG A 135 -2.10 -3.46 -7.60
CA ARG A 135 -1.54 -4.79 -7.84
C ARG A 135 -1.61 -5.64 -6.59
N ILE A 136 -1.96 -6.90 -6.77
CA ILE A 136 -1.81 -7.95 -5.76
C ILE A 136 -0.84 -8.98 -6.34
N THR A 137 0.22 -9.28 -5.61
CA THR A 137 1.22 -10.27 -6.02
C THR A 137 1.10 -11.50 -5.14
N VAL A 138 1.01 -12.67 -5.76
CA VAL A 138 1.06 -13.96 -5.07
C VAL A 138 2.44 -14.55 -5.22
N VAL A 139 3.04 -14.94 -4.10
CA VAL A 139 4.43 -15.41 -4.00
C VAL A 139 4.45 -16.72 -3.25
N GLU A 140 5.09 -17.75 -3.83
CA GLU A 140 5.40 -19.00 -3.13
C GLU A 140 6.69 -18.85 -2.33
N LYS A 141 6.58 -19.05 -1.01
CA LYS A 141 7.70 -19.08 -0.07
C LYS A 141 7.91 -20.50 0.46
N GLU A 142 8.93 -20.70 1.29
CA GLU A 142 9.20 -21.99 1.93
C GLU A 142 8.04 -22.48 2.82
N ASP A 143 7.32 -21.55 3.40
CA ASP A 143 6.23 -21.78 4.36
C ASP A 143 4.82 -21.68 3.74
N GLY A 144 4.72 -21.63 2.39
CA GLY A 144 3.48 -21.60 1.62
C GLY A 144 3.29 -20.35 0.77
N LEU A 145 2.05 -20.15 0.31
CA LEU A 145 1.69 -18.99 -0.50
C LEU A 145 1.47 -17.76 0.37
N TRP A 146 1.87 -16.61 -0.16
CA TRP A 146 1.67 -15.30 0.42
C TRP A 146 1.15 -14.31 -0.61
N MET A 147 0.33 -13.38 -0.16
CA MET A 147 -0.20 -12.27 -0.97
C MET A 147 0.38 -10.96 -0.47
N TYR A 148 0.77 -10.10 -1.40
CA TYR A 148 1.35 -8.77 -1.11
C TYR A 148 0.68 -7.70 -1.97
N THR A 149 0.46 -6.53 -1.38
CA THR A 149 0.01 -5.33 -2.09
C THR A 149 0.57 -4.08 -1.42
N LEU A 150 0.53 -2.95 -2.11
CA LEU A 150 0.92 -1.68 -1.52
C LEU A 150 -0.04 -1.31 -0.37
N ASN A 151 0.49 -0.73 0.69
CA ASN A 151 -0.31 -0.20 1.79
C ASN A 151 -1.14 1.00 1.30
N MET A 152 -2.43 0.74 1.01
CA MET A 152 -3.35 1.76 0.51
C MET A 152 -3.71 2.81 1.58
N ASP A 153 -3.64 2.45 2.88
CA ASP A 153 -3.81 3.42 3.96
C ASP A 153 -2.70 4.47 3.97
N MET A 154 -1.46 4.06 3.73
CA MET A 154 -0.34 4.97 3.54
C MET A 154 -0.63 5.98 2.43
N MET A 155 -1.09 5.51 1.27
CA MET A 155 -1.37 6.38 0.12
C MET A 155 -2.46 7.41 0.41
N ILE A 156 -3.50 7.03 1.14
CA ILE A 156 -4.64 7.90 1.46
C ILE A 156 -4.29 8.83 2.63
N LYS A 157 -3.80 8.29 3.75
CA LYS A 157 -3.62 9.03 5.01
C LYS A 157 -2.38 9.93 5.01
N MET A 158 -1.29 9.53 4.35
CA MET A 158 -0.08 10.37 4.28
C MET A 158 -0.10 11.39 3.15
N GLY A 159 -1.16 11.41 2.34
CA GLY A 159 -1.35 12.38 1.28
C GLY A 159 -2.01 13.68 1.76
N ARG A 160 -2.13 14.64 0.84
CA ARG A 160 -2.97 15.83 1.04
C ARG A 160 -4.43 15.39 1.17
N LYS A 161 -5.22 16.14 1.96
CA LYS A 161 -6.67 15.89 2.07
C LYS A 161 -7.32 15.81 0.70
N LEU A 162 -7.92 14.66 0.43
CA LEU A 162 -8.67 14.44 -0.79
C LEU A 162 -10.04 15.16 -0.67
N PRO A 163 -10.47 15.87 -1.72
CA PRO A 163 -11.82 16.44 -1.74
C PRO A 163 -12.87 15.33 -1.84
N SER A 164 -14.05 15.57 -1.25
CA SER A 164 -15.22 14.74 -1.56
C SER A 164 -15.70 15.05 -2.99
N PRO A 165 -16.15 14.05 -3.80
CA PRO A 165 -16.30 12.63 -3.47
C PRO A 165 -15.04 11.77 -3.69
N LEU A 166 -13.91 12.33 -4.16
CA LEU A 166 -12.70 11.57 -4.49
C LEU A 166 -12.16 10.78 -3.29
N LYS A 167 -12.28 11.32 -2.09
CA LYS A 167 -11.89 10.63 -0.84
C LYS A 167 -12.67 9.33 -0.65
N GLU A 168 -13.97 9.36 -0.88
CA GLU A 168 -14.83 8.18 -0.72
C GLU A 168 -14.56 7.14 -1.81
N GLU A 169 -14.28 7.59 -3.03
CA GLU A 169 -13.89 6.70 -4.13
C GLU A 169 -12.53 6.03 -3.85
N ALA A 170 -11.55 6.77 -3.35
CA ALA A 170 -10.23 6.22 -2.98
C ALA A 170 -10.34 5.20 -1.84
N LYS A 171 -11.20 5.45 -0.85
CA LYS A 171 -11.49 4.50 0.22
C LYS A 171 -12.17 3.23 -0.33
N ALA A 172 -13.14 3.37 -1.23
CA ALA A 172 -13.80 2.22 -1.84
C ALA A 172 -12.81 1.32 -2.60
N VAL A 173 -11.86 1.91 -3.34
CA VAL A 173 -10.76 1.17 -3.99
C VAL A 173 -9.90 0.45 -2.94
N ARG A 174 -9.50 1.14 -1.88
CA ARG A 174 -8.74 0.56 -0.77
C ARG A 174 -9.45 -0.62 -0.13
N ASP A 175 -10.74 -0.46 0.16
CA ASP A 175 -11.56 -1.50 0.80
C ASP A 175 -11.73 -2.72 -0.11
N THR A 176 -11.87 -2.50 -1.42
CA THR A 176 -11.91 -3.58 -2.41
C THR A 176 -10.60 -4.38 -2.45
N ILE A 177 -9.45 -3.70 -2.49
CA ILE A 177 -8.13 -4.38 -2.46
C ILE A 177 -7.95 -5.14 -1.15
N TRP A 178 -8.38 -4.55 -0.02
CA TRP A 178 -8.33 -5.23 1.27
C TRP A 178 -9.21 -6.49 1.30
N GLU A 179 -10.44 -6.41 0.80
CA GLU A 179 -11.35 -7.54 0.68
C GLU A 179 -10.76 -8.65 -0.20
N MET A 180 -10.12 -8.29 -1.32
CA MET A 180 -9.39 -9.24 -2.16
C MET A 180 -8.29 -9.98 -1.38
N MET A 181 -7.52 -9.25 -0.57
CA MET A 181 -6.47 -9.83 0.28
C MET A 181 -7.04 -10.77 1.34
N GLU A 182 -8.13 -10.38 2.01
CA GLU A 182 -8.77 -11.16 3.07
C GLU A 182 -9.41 -12.43 2.50
N ARG A 183 -10.31 -12.30 1.52
CA ARG A 183 -11.02 -13.45 0.94
C ARG A 183 -10.05 -14.38 0.18
N GLY A 184 -9.14 -13.80 -0.61
CA GLY A 184 -8.15 -14.57 -1.36
C GLY A 184 -7.22 -15.38 -0.47
N SER A 185 -6.78 -14.82 0.65
CA SER A 185 -5.91 -15.54 1.58
C SER A 185 -6.62 -16.67 2.33
N LYS A 186 -7.93 -16.61 2.49
CA LYS A 186 -8.75 -17.61 3.20
C LYS A 186 -9.40 -18.63 2.26
N GLY A 187 -9.44 -18.37 0.95
CA GLY A 187 -10.18 -19.19 -0.02
C GLY A 187 -11.69 -18.98 0.05
N GLU A 188 -12.16 -17.79 0.46
CA GLU A 188 -13.58 -17.46 0.63
C GLU A 188 -14.16 -16.89 -0.67
N ILE A 189 -15.03 -17.67 -1.34
CA ILE A 189 -15.77 -17.28 -2.55
C ILE A 189 -16.97 -16.39 -2.20
#